data_04abe7ff5d034f266bd59fc8e02edb68
#
_entry.id   04abe7ff5d034f266bd59fc8e02edb68
#
_cell.length_a   1.000
_cell.length_b   1.000
_cell.length_c   1.000
_cell.angle_alpha   90.00
_cell.angle_beta   90.00
_cell.angle_gamma   90.00
#
_symmetry.space_group_name_H-M   'P 1'
#
loop_
_entity.id
_entity.type
_entity.pdbx_description
1 polymer ?
#
loop_
_entity_poly.entity_id
_entity_poly.type
_entity_poly.pdbx_seq_one_letter_code
_entity_poly.pdbx_strand_id
1 'polypeptide(L)'
;LMVVRGDLLDAWQRNLPPDAPNRFVINIQQKQLDPVADAFVNQGLPVPDFAPMIRGRLLAINGKPVRPQEYRDERTQRLAEREFNLSWNDILPKGNRLVAGTWWEPGASAQFSMERDIAERLGIKLGDELKYEIAGTEYQAPVTSIREVDWDSFRVNFFVLAPPSLFANQPASWITSFRLRPDGEPFINQLVEQFPNLTVIDVTDILEQVRAVVDKL
;
A
#
# COMPACT_ATOMS: atom_id res chain seq x y z
N LEU A 1 4.53 -22.94 -26.48
CA LEU A 1 3.74 -22.29 -25.38
C LEU A 1 4.60 -21.93 -24.14
N MET A 2 5.72 -22.64 -23.88
CA MET A 2 6.64 -22.36 -22.77
C MET A 2 7.50 -21.10 -22.97
N VAL A 3 7.88 -20.79 -24.21
CA VAL A 3 8.77 -19.65 -24.54
C VAL A 3 8.07 -18.31 -24.31
N VAL A 4 6.78 -18.22 -24.56
CA VAL A 4 6.00 -16.96 -24.46
C VAL A 4 5.81 -16.47 -23.02
N ARG A 5 5.80 -17.39 -22.04
CA ARG A 5 5.58 -17.05 -20.62
C ARG A 5 6.85 -16.55 -19.90
N GLY A 6 7.99 -17.14 -20.25
CA GLY A 6 9.29 -16.67 -19.77
C GLY A 6 9.60 -15.27 -20.29
N ASP A 7 9.29 -15.02 -21.57
CA ASP A 7 9.49 -13.72 -22.21
C ASP A 7 8.65 -12.60 -21.61
N LEU A 8 7.44 -12.92 -21.08
CA LEU A 8 6.57 -11.92 -20.43
C LEU A 8 7.13 -11.46 -19.08
N LEU A 9 7.63 -12.37 -18.26
CA LEU A 9 8.25 -12.03 -16.97
C LEU A 9 9.58 -11.29 -17.17
N ASP A 10 10.39 -11.74 -18.13
CA ASP A 10 11.64 -11.08 -18.48
C ASP A 10 11.39 -9.70 -19.11
N ALA A 11 10.35 -9.57 -19.93
CA ALA A 11 9.93 -8.29 -20.46
C ALA A 11 9.43 -7.35 -19.38
N TRP A 12 8.70 -7.88 -18.40
CA TRP A 12 8.21 -7.11 -17.27
C TRP A 12 9.35 -6.65 -16.35
N GLN A 13 10.31 -7.52 -16.03
CA GLN A 13 11.51 -7.14 -15.27
C GLN A 13 12.37 -6.10 -15.99
N ARG A 14 12.44 -6.19 -17.32
CA ARG A 14 13.18 -5.22 -18.15
C ARG A 14 12.47 -3.87 -18.27
N ASN A 15 11.15 -3.84 -18.10
CA ASN A 15 10.35 -2.62 -18.15
C ASN A 15 10.25 -1.89 -16.81
N LEU A 16 10.76 -2.47 -15.71
CA LEU A 16 10.85 -1.77 -14.44
C LEU A 16 11.86 -0.62 -14.55
N PRO A 17 11.53 0.56 -14.00
CA PRO A 17 12.50 1.65 -13.90
C PRO A 17 13.77 1.17 -13.17
N PRO A 18 14.96 1.64 -13.57
CA PRO A 18 16.22 1.23 -12.94
C PRO A 18 16.29 1.53 -11.44
N ASP A 19 15.49 2.50 -10.99
CA ASP A 19 15.37 2.95 -9.60
C ASP A 19 14.18 2.31 -8.85
N ALA A 20 13.47 1.36 -9.49
CA ALA A 20 12.35 0.68 -8.86
C ALA A 20 12.77 0.00 -7.56
N PRO A 21 11.98 0.13 -6.48
CA PRO A 21 12.25 -0.57 -5.24
C PRO A 21 12.31 -2.09 -5.43
N ASN A 22 13.21 -2.74 -4.71
CA ASN A 22 13.35 -4.21 -4.71
C ASN A 22 13.30 -4.82 -3.32
N ARG A 23 13.13 -3.99 -2.29
CA ARG A 23 12.96 -4.41 -0.90
C ARG A 23 11.81 -3.65 -0.26
N PHE A 24 10.99 -4.38 0.52
CA PHE A 24 10.02 -3.80 1.44
C PHE A 24 10.46 -4.07 2.86
N VAL A 25 10.23 -3.11 3.74
CA VAL A 25 10.38 -3.27 5.19
C VAL A 25 9.06 -2.95 5.83
N ILE A 26 8.49 -3.91 6.56
CA ILE A 26 7.21 -3.77 7.25
C ILE A 26 7.40 -3.90 8.77
N ASN A 27 6.34 -3.56 9.50
CA ASN A 27 6.30 -3.64 10.96
C ASN A 27 7.26 -2.69 11.67
N ILE A 28 7.56 -1.55 11.07
CA ILE A 28 8.33 -0.49 11.72
C ILE A 28 7.41 0.20 12.73
N GLN A 29 7.85 0.29 13.99
CA GLN A 29 7.11 1.03 15.02
C GLN A 29 7.38 2.53 14.88
N GLN A 30 6.43 3.37 15.30
CA GLN A 30 6.59 4.82 15.19
C GLN A 30 7.88 5.33 15.84
N LYS A 31 8.21 4.80 17.01
CA LYS A 31 9.45 5.15 17.73
C LYS A 31 10.73 4.70 17.02
N GLN A 32 10.62 3.82 16.03
CA GLN A 32 11.75 3.30 15.26
C GLN A 32 11.99 4.09 13.96
N LEU A 33 11.09 5.00 13.57
CA LEU A 33 11.22 5.75 12.33
C LEU A 33 12.56 6.50 12.23
N ASP A 34 12.90 7.28 13.24
CA ASP A 34 14.16 8.02 13.27
C ASP A 34 15.39 7.09 13.34
N PRO A 35 15.44 6.08 14.25
CA PRO A 35 16.54 5.13 14.25
C PRO A 35 16.72 4.35 12.96
N VAL A 36 15.64 3.96 12.30
CA VAL A 36 15.72 3.28 10.99
C VAL A 36 16.21 4.23 9.91
N ALA A 37 15.70 5.46 9.87
CA ALA A 37 16.19 6.49 8.95
C ALA A 37 17.71 6.73 9.14
N ASP A 38 18.16 6.83 10.40
CA ASP A 38 19.57 7.00 10.74
C ASP A 38 20.44 5.83 10.25
N ALA A 39 19.92 4.61 10.27
CA ALA A 39 20.62 3.45 9.75
C ALA A 39 20.91 3.59 8.24
N PHE A 40 19.98 4.16 7.46
CA PHE A 40 20.21 4.48 6.05
C PHE A 40 21.27 5.57 5.88
N VAL A 41 21.16 6.65 6.64
CA VAL A 41 22.13 7.77 6.60
C VAL A 41 23.55 7.28 6.91
N ASN A 42 23.70 6.46 7.94
CA ASN A 42 24.99 5.93 8.38
C ASN A 42 25.67 5.03 7.33
N GLN A 43 24.89 4.45 6.43
CA GLN A 43 25.40 3.65 5.31
C GLN A 43 25.55 4.47 4.01
N GLY A 44 25.32 5.77 4.07
CA GLY A 44 25.36 6.64 2.89
C GLY A 44 24.25 6.37 1.88
N LEU A 45 23.14 5.74 2.33
CA LEU A 45 22.00 5.44 1.49
C LEU A 45 20.96 6.56 1.60
N PRO A 46 20.20 6.83 0.52
CA PRO A 46 19.06 7.73 0.59
C PRO A 46 18.04 7.22 1.61
N VAL A 47 17.50 8.12 2.43
CA VAL A 47 16.42 7.78 3.34
C VAL A 47 15.14 7.56 2.54
N PRO A 48 14.51 6.39 2.63
CA PRO A 48 13.26 6.12 1.93
C PRO A 48 12.08 6.84 2.58
N ASP A 49 10.98 6.97 1.85
CA ASP A 49 9.73 7.45 2.39
C ASP A 49 9.08 6.36 3.24
N PHE A 50 8.60 6.73 4.42
CA PHE A 50 7.85 5.84 5.31
C PHE A 50 6.37 6.16 5.20
N ALA A 51 5.55 5.13 5.08
CA ALA A 51 4.10 5.25 5.05
C ALA A 51 3.46 4.59 6.28
N PRO A 52 2.53 5.26 6.96
CA PRO A 52 1.76 4.63 8.02
C PRO A 52 0.79 3.63 7.43
N MET A 53 0.54 2.54 8.16
CA MET A 53 -0.40 1.51 7.78
C MET A 53 -1.28 1.17 8.98
N ILE A 54 -2.58 1.29 8.77
CA ILE A 54 -3.60 0.87 9.72
C ILE A 54 -4.57 -0.08 9.04
N ARG A 55 -5.24 -0.93 9.84
CA ARG A 55 -6.24 -1.84 9.32
C ARG A 55 -7.63 -1.35 9.68
N GLY A 56 -8.52 -1.33 8.70
CA GLY A 56 -9.90 -0.93 8.88
C GLY A 56 -10.85 -1.77 8.06
N ARG A 57 -12.06 -1.91 8.56
CA ARG A 57 -13.16 -2.59 7.88
C ARG A 57 -14.16 -1.59 7.36
N LEU A 58 -14.54 -1.72 6.10
CA LEU A 58 -15.64 -0.94 5.52
C LEU A 58 -16.98 -1.45 6.06
N LEU A 59 -17.68 -0.62 6.82
CA LEU A 59 -18.96 -0.97 7.44
C LEU A 59 -20.15 -0.58 6.59
N ALA A 60 -20.12 0.60 5.96
CA ALA A 60 -21.26 1.16 5.25
C ALA A 60 -20.84 2.09 4.11
N ILE A 61 -21.69 2.17 3.09
CA ILE A 61 -21.61 3.13 1.98
C ILE A 61 -22.92 3.88 1.95
N ASN A 62 -22.89 5.22 2.09
CA ASN A 62 -24.06 6.09 2.15
C ASN A 62 -25.07 5.63 3.22
N GLY A 63 -24.59 5.22 4.39
CA GLY A 63 -25.42 4.71 5.48
C GLY A 63 -25.97 3.30 5.29
N LYS A 64 -25.78 2.68 4.11
CA LYS A 64 -26.21 1.32 3.83
C LYS A 64 -25.12 0.34 4.25
N PRO A 65 -25.40 -0.62 5.15
CA PRO A 65 -24.40 -1.62 5.56
C PRO A 65 -23.85 -2.41 4.38
N VAL A 66 -22.54 -2.61 4.39
CA VAL A 66 -21.86 -3.47 3.41
C VAL A 66 -22.15 -4.94 3.78
N ARG A 67 -22.77 -5.64 2.85
CA ARG A 67 -23.05 -7.08 2.99
C ARG A 67 -22.32 -7.84 1.90
N PRO A 68 -21.29 -8.61 2.23
CA PRO A 68 -20.49 -9.33 1.24
C PRO A 68 -21.32 -10.20 0.31
N GLN A 69 -22.41 -10.81 0.83
CA GLN A 69 -23.27 -11.70 0.07
C GLN A 69 -24.04 -11.01 -1.07
N GLU A 70 -24.15 -9.69 -1.04
CA GLU A 70 -24.83 -8.91 -2.09
C GLU A 70 -23.97 -8.73 -3.35
N TYR A 71 -22.67 -8.97 -3.25
CA TYR A 71 -21.77 -8.93 -4.41
C TYR A 71 -21.81 -10.24 -5.19
N ARG A 72 -21.79 -10.14 -6.52
CA ARG A 72 -21.96 -11.29 -7.40
C ARG A 72 -20.73 -12.18 -7.50
N ASP A 73 -19.55 -11.59 -7.39
CA ASP A 73 -18.31 -12.32 -7.57
C ASP A 73 -17.60 -12.57 -6.23
N GLU A 74 -17.07 -13.79 -6.07
CA GLU A 74 -16.43 -14.23 -4.83
C GLU A 74 -15.20 -13.37 -4.42
N ARG A 75 -14.49 -12.82 -5.39
CA ARG A 75 -13.34 -11.98 -5.11
C ARG A 75 -13.78 -10.67 -4.45
N THR A 76 -14.84 -10.07 -4.94
CA THR A 76 -15.45 -8.88 -4.34
C THR A 76 -16.06 -9.18 -2.98
N GLN A 77 -16.72 -10.33 -2.82
CA GLN A 77 -17.22 -10.77 -1.51
C GLN A 77 -16.08 -10.85 -0.49
N ARG A 78 -14.97 -11.49 -0.83
CA ARG A 78 -13.78 -11.57 0.03
C ARG A 78 -13.19 -10.20 0.35
N LEU A 79 -13.16 -9.28 -0.62
CA LEU A 79 -12.73 -7.91 -0.39
C LEU A 79 -13.63 -7.18 0.61
N ALA A 80 -14.94 -7.34 0.48
CA ALA A 80 -15.92 -6.70 1.38
C ALA A 80 -15.88 -7.28 2.81
N GLU A 81 -15.49 -8.54 2.97
CA GLU A 81 -15.35 -9.20 4.28
C GLU A 81 -14.07 -8.82 5.02
N ARG A 82 -13.04 -8.43 4.28
CA ARG A 82 -11.69 -8.24 4.82
C ARG A 82 -11.50 -6.85 5.41
N GLU A 83 -10.54 -6.77 6.33
CA GLU A 83 -9.92 -5.49 6.66
C GLU A 83 -9.04 -5.01 5.51
N PHE A 84 -9.07 -3.70 5.27
CA PHE A 84 -8.17 -3.03 4.35
C PHE A 84 -6.98 -2.44 5.07
N ASN A 85 -5.85 -2.40 4.37
CA ASN A 85 -4.76 -1.53 4.75
C ASN A 85 -5.08 -0.11 4.27
N LEU A 86 -5.26 0.80 5.23
CA LEU A 86 -5.46 2.22 4.98
C LEU A 86 -4.18 2.97 5.37
N SER A 87 -4.04 4.14 4.78
CA SER A 87 -2.93 5.03 5.11
C SER A 87 -3.39 6.49 5.08
N TRP A 88 -2.51 7.39 5.47
CA TRP A 88 -2.71 8.82 5.32
C TRP A 88 -1.49 9.48 4.71
N ASN A 89 -1.72 10.54 3.97
CA ASN A 89 -0.67 11.36 3.38
C ASN A 89 -1.25 12.71 2.98
N ASP A 90 -0.50 13.78 3.18
CA ASP A 90 -0.84 15.09 2.65
C ASP A 90 -0.55 15.20 1.14
N ILE A 91 0.41 14.43 0.66
CA ILE A 91 0.90 14.48 -0.71
C ILE A 91 0.40 13.26 -1.48
N LEU A 92 -0.04 13.47 -2.72
CA LEU A 92 -0.38 12.36 -3.63
C LEU A 92 0.88 11.49 -3.85
N PRO A 93 0.84 10.19 -3.49
CA PRO A 93 2.01 9.34 -3.63
C PRO A 93 2.47 9.19 -5.08
N LYS A 94 3.77 8.98 -5.27
CA LYS A 94 4.33 8.68 -6.59
C LYS A 94 3.69 7.43 -7.18
N GLY A 95 3.50 7.43 -8.50
CA GLY A 95 2.82 6.34 -9.20
C GLY A 95 1.31 6.32 -9.02
N ASN A 96 0.74 7.35 -8.42
CA ASN A 96 -0.70 7.56 -8.32
C ASN A 96 -1.12 8.72 -9.24
N ARG A 97 -2.26 8.56 -9.90
CA ARG A 97 -2.85 9.56 -10.78
C ARG A 97 -4.33 9.70 -10.46
N LEU A 98 -4.80 10.92 -10.27
CA LEU A 98 -6.23 11.17 -10.12
C LEU A 98 -6.95 10.92 -11.45
N VAL A 99 -8.04 10.17 -11.39
CA VAL A 99 -8.94 9.94 -12.52
C VAL A 99 -10.29 10.64 -12.32
N ALA A 100 -10.62 11.00 -11.08
CA ALA A 100 -11.80 11.79 -10.73
C ALA A 100 -11.56 12.55 -9.44
N GLY A 101 -12.24 13.69 -9.27
CA GLY A 101 -12.17 14.51 -8.08
C GLY A 101 -10.89 15.31 -7.95
N THR A 102 -10.58 15.72 -6.71
CA THR A 102 -9.47 16.60 -6.38
C THR A 102 -8.70 16.05 -5.19
N TRP A 103 -7.38 16.15 -5.24
CA TRP A 103 -6.54 15.86 -4.08
C TRP A 103 -6.65 17.02 -3.07
N TRP A 104 -6.56 16.68 -1.80
CA TRP A 104 -6.65 17.64 -0.71
C TRP A 104 -5.35 18.44 -0.52
N GLU A 105 -5.53 19.61 0.12
CA GLU A 105 -4.44 20.42 0.62
C GLU A 105 -4.02 19.98 2.04
N PRO A 106 -2.78 20.23 2.47
CA PRO A 106 -2.37 19.96 3.85
C PRO A 106 -3.32 20.55 4.88
N GLY A 107 -3.64 19.76 5.91
CA GLY A 107 -4.59 20.17 6.95
C GLY A 107 -6.06 20.03 6.57
N ALA A 108 -6.37 19.35 5.49
CA ALA A 108 -7.75 19.12 5.05
C ALA A 108 -8.59 18.35 6.07
N SER A 109 -9.89 18.56 6.00
CA SER A 109 -10.89 17.82 6.76
C SER A 109 -10.98 16.35 6.32
N ALA A 110 -11.68 15.55 7.13
CA ALA A 110 -11.90 14.13 6.90
C ALA A 110 -12.47 13.83 5.50
N GLN A 111 -11.77 13.04 4.72
CA GLN A 111 -12.17 12.61 3.38
C GLN A 111 -11.37 11.37 2.96
N PHE A 112 -11.81 10.69 1.92
CA PHE A 112 -11.13 9.51 1.39
C PHE A 112 -10.76 9.69 -0.08
N SER A 113 -9.64 9.09 -0.45
CA SER A 113 -9.25 8.84 -1.83
C SER A 113 -9.19 7.32 -2.05
N MET A 114 -9.92 6.85 -3.07
CA MET A 114 -10.05 5.43 -3.37
C MET A 114 -9.26 5.06 -4.62
N GLU A 115 -8.65 3.87 -4.60
CA GLU A 115 -8.12 3.28 -5.81
C GLU A 115 -9.28 2.85 -6.72
N ARG A 116 -9.11 3.08 -8.05
CA ARG A 116 -10.19 2.92 -9.04
C ARG A 116 -10.80 1.52 -9.07
N ASP A 117 -9.97 0.48 -9.16
CA ASP A 117 -10.46 -0.88 -9.36
C ASP A 117 -11.23 -1.40 -8.14
N ILE A 118 -10.78 -1.07 -6.93
CA ILE A 118 -11.52 -1.45 -5.72
C ILE A 118 -12.80 -0.62 -5.56
N ALA A 119 -12.78 0.64 -5.94
CA ALA A 119 -13.98 1.48 -5.93
C ALA A 119 -15.05 0.92 -6.88
N GLU A 120 -14.67 0.57 -8.10
CA GLU A 120 -15.57 -0.04 -9.08
C GLU A 120 -16.14 -1.37 -8.58
N ARG A 121 -15.31 -2.25 -8.03
CA ARG A 121 -15.73 -3.56 -7.50
C ARG A 121 -16.72 -3.42 -6.36
N LEU A 122 -16.51 -2.50 -5.45
CA LEU A 122 -17.38 -2.26 -4.29
C LEU A 122 -18.57 -1.35 -4.61
N GLY A 123 -18.66 -0.80 -5.82
CA GLY A 123 -19.72 0.13 -6.21
C GLY A 123 -19.60 1.49 -5.57
N ILE A 124 -18.40 1.91 -5.22
CA ILE A 124 -18.11 3.21 -4.60
C ILE A 124 -17.87 4.24 -5.70
N LYS A 125 -18.50 5.40 -5.56
CA LYS A 125 -18.40 6.52 -6.49
C LYS A 125 -17.93 7.78 -5.77
N LEU A 126 -17.44 8.73 -6.55
CA LEU A 126 -17.11 10.06 -6.07
C LEU A 126 -18.32 10.68 -5.34
N GLY A 127 -18.10 11.21 -4.16
CA GLY A 127 -19.14 11.78 -3.31
C GLY A 127 -19.82 10.81 -2.34
N ASP A 128 -19.62 9.52 -2.50
CA ASP A 128 -20.16 8.52 -1.57
C ASP A 128 -19.53 8.69 -0.19
N GLU A 129 -20.34 8.50 0.83
CA GLU A 129 -19.92 8.57 2.21
C GLU A 129 -19.58 7.18 2.73
N LEU A 130 -18.34 6.99 3.17
CA LEU A 130 -17.86 5.70 3.67
C LEU A 130 -17.76 5.73 5.19
N LYS A 131 -18.13 4.61 5.80
CA LYS A 131 -17.91 4.36 7.22
C LYS A 131 -16.93 3.20 7.37
N TYR A 132 -15.80 3.48 8.02
CA TYR A 132 -14.80 2.49 8.40
C TYR A 132 -14.76 2.29 9.91
N GLU A 133 -14.48 1.08 10.36
CA GLU A 133 -14.11 0.77 11.74
C GLU A 133 -12.62 0.47 11.83
N ILE A 134 -11.95 1.15 12.74
CA ILE A 134 -10.53 0.97 13.02
C ILE A 134 -10.38 0.80 14.53
N ALA A 135 -9.92 -0.36 14.98
CA ALA A 135 -9.69 -0.64 16.39
C ALA A 135 -10.90 -0.30 17.29
N GLY A 136 -12.12 -0.58 16.81
CA GLY A 136 -13.36 -0.32 17.54
C GLY A 136 -13.91 1.10 17.42
N THR A 137 -13.21 2.00 16.72
CA THR A 137 -13.67 3.38 16.48
C THR A 137 -14.19 3.51 15.06
N GLU A 138 -15.36 4.13 14.90
CA GLU A 138 -15.94 4.41 13.60
C GLU A 138 -15.48 5.76 13.04
N TYR A 139 -15.18 5.77 11.75
CA TYR A 139 -14.80 6.95 10.98
C TYR A 139 -15.70 7.06 9.76
N GLN A 140 -16.26 8.24 9.54
CA GLN A 140 -17.16 8.51 8.43
C GLN A 140 -16.69 9.74 7.67
N ALA A 141 -16.57 9.62 6.34
CA ALA A 141 -16.11 10.71 5.49
C ALA A 141 -16.49 10.47 4.02
N PRO A 142 -16.58 11.53 3.21
CA PRO A 142 -16.88 11.39 1.79
C PRO A 142 -15.64 10.98 0.98
N VAL A 143 -15.89 10.30 -0.14
CA VAL A 143 -14.90 10.06 -1.19
C VAL A 143 -14.77 11.31 -2.05
N THR A 144 -13.60 11.94 -2.03
CA THR A 144 -13.34 13.20 -2.75
C THR A 144 -12.45 13.03 -3.97
N SER A 145 -11.82 11.86 -4.12
CA SER A 145 -11.06 11.53 -5.32
C SER A 145 -10.99 10.02 -5.58
N ILE A 146 -10.81 9.68 -6.84
CA ILE A 146 -10.52 8.33 -7.31
C ILE A 146 -9.15 8.35 -7.98
N ARG A 147 -8.30 7.37 -7.67
CA ARG A 147 -6.91 7.28 -8.14
C ARG A 147 -6.70 6.02 -8.96
N GLU A 148 -5.86 6.13 -9.93
CA GLU A 148 -5.22 4.99 -10.59
C GLU A 148 -3.83 4.80 -9.97
N VAL A 149 -3.51 3.57 -9.59
CA VAL A 149 -2.24 3.21 -8.94
C VAL A 149 -1.43 2.33 -9.88
N ASP A 150 -0.16 2.68 -10.06
CA ASP A 150 0.81 1.84 -10.74
C ASP A 150 1.35 0.77 -9.76
N TRP A 151 0.65 -0.36 -9.68
CA TRP A 151 1.03 -1.48 -8.82
C TRP A 151 2.33 -2.16 -9.27
N ASP A 152 2.70 -2.03 -10.55
CA ASP A 152 3.90 -2.64 -11.13
C ASP A 152 5.18 -1.87 -10.77
N SER A 153 5.04 -0.70 -10.15
CA SER A 153 6.19 0.11 -9.70
C SER A 153 6.91 -0.45 -8.48
N PHE A 154 6.32 -1.40 -7.76
CA PHE A 154 6.79 -1.91 -6.46
C PHE A 154 6.98 -0.83 -5.39
N ARG A 155 6.33 0.31 -5.55
CA ARG A 155 6.24 1.32 -4.50
C ARG A 155 5.17 0.93 -3.49
N VAL A 156 5.31 1.41 -2.26
CA VAL A 156 4.25 1.28 -1.25
C VAL A 156 3.02 2.04 -1.71
N ASN A 157 1.90 1.34 -1.84
CA ASN A 157 0.61 1.91 -2.24
C ASN A 157 -0.53 1.30 -1.43
N PHE A 158 -1.64 2.05 -1.36
CA PHE A 158 -2.81 1.67 -0.58
C PHE A 158 -4.08 1.87 -1.42
N PHE A 159 -5.05 1.01 -1.19
CA PHE A 159 -6.37 1.16 -1.81
C PHE A 159 -7.11 2.40 -1.31
N VAL A 160 -6.91 2.75 -0.03
CA VAL A 160 -7.63 3.85 0.63
C VAL A 160 -6.62 4.76 1.29
N LEU A 161 -6.71 6.04 0.97
CA LEU A 161 -5.92 7.11 1.59
C LEU A 161 -6.86 8.15 2.22
N ALA A 162 -6.37 8.76 3.28
CA ALA A 162 -7.03 9.89 3.95
C ALA A 162 -6.02 11.00 4.27
N PRO A 163 -6.49 12.22 4.58
CA PRO A 163 -5.63 13.22 5.18
C PRO A 163 -5.16 12.77 6.57
N PRO A 164 -3.99 13.22 7.03
CA PRO A 164 -3.47 12.86 8.35
C PRO A 164 -4.45 13.17 9.50
N SER A 165 -5.25 14.22 9.38
CA SER A 165 -6.23 14.63 10.40
C SER A 165 -7.24 13.56 10.78
N LEU A 166 -7.57 12.64 9.85
CA LEU A 166 -8.59 11.62 10.12
C LEU A 166 -8.08 10.51 11.04
N PHE A 167 -6.84 10.07 10.84
CA PHE A 167 -6.29 8.88 11.50
C PHE A 167 -5.07 9.15 12.40
N ALA A 168 -4.68 10.40 12.59
CA ALA A 168 -3.45 10.79 13.27
C ALA A 168 -3.32 10.25 14.72
N ASN A 169 -4.44 9.97 15.38
CA ASN A 169 -4.46 9.46 16.75
C ASN A 169 -4.50 7.92 16.83
N GLN A 170 -4.56 7.24 15.68
CA GLN A 170 -4.57 5.77 15.66
C GLN A 170 -3.14 5.23 15.69
N PRO A 171 -2.89 4.16 16.47
CA PRO A 171 -1.62 3.46 16.37
C PRO A 171 -1.47 2.86 14.98
N ALA A 172 -0.30 3.07 14.39
CA ALA A 172 0.03 2.55 13.08
C ALA A 172 1.34 1.76 13.13
N SER A 173 1.46 0.74 12.30
CA SER A 173 2.76 0.26 11.87
C SER A 173 3.19 1.04 10.63
N TRP A 174 4.50 1.07 10.37
CA TRP A 174 5.04 1.81 9.24
C TRP A 174 5.71 0.86 8.25
N ILE A 175 5.63 1.22 6.99
CA ILE A 175 6.16 0.45 5.88
C ILE A 175 6.98 1.36 4.98
N THR A 176 8.04 0.81 4.39
CA THR A 176 8.82 1.49 3.38
C THR A 176 9.24 0.53 2.28
N SER A 177 9.62 1.07 1.15
CA SER A 177 10.27 0.35 0.07
C SER A 177 11.46 1.13 -0.43
N PHE A 178 12.51 0.43 -0.88
CA PHE A 178 13.72 1.06 -1.38
C PHE A 178 14.46 0.13 -2.33
N ARG A 179 15.39 0.72 -3.09
CA ARG A 179 16.28 0.00 -3.97
C ARG A 179 17.56 -0.37 -3.22
N LEU A 180 17.82 -1.67 -3.10
CA LEU A 180 19.07 -2.20 -2.57
C LEU A 180 19.99 -2.59 -3.73
N ARG A 181 21.27 -2.20 -3.63
CA ARG A 181 22.31 -2.65 -4.56
C ARG A 181 22.61 -4.13 -4.38
N PRO A 182 23.17 -4.80 -5.41
CA PRO A 182 23.51 -6.23 -5.29
C PRO A 182 24.48 -6.57 -4.13
N ASP A 183 25.33 -5.63 -3.73
CA ASP A 183 26.27 -5.72 -2.61
C ASP A 183 25.71 -5.24 -1.26
N GLY A 184 24.42 -4.94 -1.20
CA GLY A 184 23.75 -4.31 -0.05
C GLY A 184 23.27 -5.25 1.06
N GLU A 185 23.36 -6.56 0.90
CA GLU A 185 22.87 -7.54 1.90
C GLU A 185 23.45 -7.33 3.32
N PRO A 186 24.71 -6.94 3.51
CA PRO A 186 25.23 -6.64 4.86
C PRO A 186 24.43 -5.56 5.59
N PHE A 187 23.93 -4.56 4.88
CA PHE A 187 23.05 -3.53 5.46
C PHE A 187 21.73 -4.11 5.95
N ILE A 188 21.11 -5.01 5.18
CA ILE A 188 19.87 -5.70 5.58
C ILE A 188 20.10 -6.52 6.84
N ASN A 189 21.19 -7.28 6.90
CA ASN A 189 21.54 -8.07 8.08
C ASN A 189 21.72 -7.19 9.32
N GLN A 190 22.42 -6.08 9.19
CA GLN A 190 22.56 -5.09 10.25
C GLN A 190 21.24 -4.51 10.72
N LEU A 191 20.35 -4.16 9.77
CA LEU A 191 19.05 -3.57 10.05
C LEU A 191 18.17 -4.55 10.85
N VAL A 192 18.10 -5.80 10.42
CA VAL A 192 17.32 -6.86 11.10
C VAL A 192 17.92 -7.22 12.46
N GLU A 193 19.25 -7.20 12.58
CA GLU A 193 19.93 -7.44 13.86
C GLU A 193 19.66 -6.33 14.87
N GLN A 194 19.67 -5.07 14.41
CA GLN A 194 19.37 -3.90 15.25
C GLN A 194 17.88 -3.79 15.58
N PHE A 195 17.00 -4.17 14.67
CA PHE A 195 15.54 -4.10 14.82
C PHE A 195 14.90 -5.46 14.49
N PRO A 196 14.91 -6.41 15.45
CA PRO A 196 14.46 -7.80 15.20
C PRO A 196 12.98 -7.95 14.84
N ASN A 197 12.15 -6.94 15.16
CA ASN A 197 10.73 -6.93 14.82
C ASN A 197 10.45 -6.60 13.35
N LEU A 198 11.42 -6.08 12.60
CA LEU A 198 11.23 -5.74 11.20
C LEU A 198 11.18 -7.01 10.35
N THR A 199 10.28 -6.99 9.36
CA THR A 199 10.26 -7.98 8.31
C THR A 199 10.73 -7.32 7.01
N VAL A 200 11.78 -7.87 6.43
CA VAL A 200 12.31 -7.43 5.13
C VAL A 200 11.87 -8.41 4.06
N ILE A 201 11.25 -7.89 3.02
CA ILE A 201 10.73 -8.68 1.90
C ILE A 201 11.55 -8.35 0.65
N ASP A 202 12.14 -9.38 0.05
CA ASP A 202 12.80 -9.30 -1.24
C ASP A 202 11.79 -9.47 -2.37
N VAL A 203 11.65 -8.46 -3.20
CA VAL A 203 10.73 -8.50 -4.36
C VAL A 203 11.13 -9.60 -5.35
N THR A 204 12.42 -9.89 -5.49
CA THR A 204 12.93 -10.95 -6.37
C THR A 204 12.41 -12.32 -5.94
N ASP A 205 12.38 -12.60 -4.65
CA ASP A 205 11.85 -13.86 -4.11
C ASP A 205 10.36 -14.03 -4.41
N ILE A 206 9.59 -12.95 -4.33
CA ILE A 206 8.17 -12.95 -4.69
C ILE A 206 7.99 -13.27 -6.18
N LEU A 207 8.79 -12.66 -7.05
CA LEU A 207 8.75 -12.89 -8.48
C LEU A 207 9.11 -14.33 -8.84
N GLU A 208 10.11 -14.90 -8.17
CA GLU A 208 10.51 -16.31 -8.36
C GLU A 208 9.41 -17.27 -7.91
N GLN A 209 8.72 -16.98 -6.80
CA GLN A 209 7.58 -17.78 -6.35
C GLN A 209 6.41 -17.72 -7.34
N VAL A 210 6.10 -16.54 -7.87
CA VAL A 210 5.07 -16.37 -8.90
C VAL A 210 5.45 -17.16 -10.16
N ARG A 211 6.71 -17.09 -10.58
CA ARG A 211 7.23 -17.85 -11.71
C ARG A 211 7.07 -19.35 -11.51
N ALA A 212 7.45 -19.86 -10.34
CA ALA A 212 7.32 -21.27 -10.01
C ALA A 212 5.87 -21.78 -10.01
N VAL A 213 4.91 -20.93 -9.65
CA VAL A 213 3.46 -21.25 -9.73
C VAL A 213 2.99 -21.27 -11.18
N VAL A 214 3.40 -20.28 -11.97
CA VAL A 214 3.02 -20.18 -13.40
C VAL A 214 3.60 -21.34 -14.21
N ASP A 215 4.80 -21.79 -13.90
CA ASP A 215 5.45 -22.92 -14.60
C ASP A 215 4.81 -24.29 -14.27
N LYS A 216 3.99 -24.34 -13.21
CA LYS A 216 3.26 -25.58 -12.81
C LYS A 216 1.84 -25.65 -13.39
N LEU A 217 1.33 -24.59 -14.02
CA LEU A 217 0.02 -24.54 -14.67
C LEU A 217 0.10 -24.78 -16.18
#